data_d94b7e3f46c98d99727ddf8ede34d9ae
#
_entry.id   d94b7e3f46c98d99727ddf8ede34d9ae
#
_cell.length_a   1.000
_cell.length_b   1.000
_cell.length_c   1.000
_cell.angle_alpha   90.00
_cell.angle_beta   90.00
_cell.angle_gamma   90.00
#
_symmetry.space_group_name_H-M   'P 1'
#
loop_
_entity.id
_entity.type
_entity.pdbx_description
1 polymer ?
#
loop_
_entity_poly.entity_id
_entity_poly.type
_entity_poly.pdbx_seq_one_letter_code
_entity_poly.pdbx_strand_id
1 'polypeptide(L)'
;MLRKEHQLSPPRGLVEKILAIKASMNIGLSKKLQAVFPNINPVARPLINTQKISHPFWVAGFTSGEGCFFLNVRKDSNMKLGYRVVIGFQLTQHIHDKQLLTLFETYFGCGKYYLAKDGRHGDYIVSNTFILADKIIPFFRQYNIIGIKELDFLSWCRAIELIIAKKHLTPEGFDQVRQIKEDMNKSRGLVDSGIAHLGEHPVMKRPRVKPISIQEVISGKHVISLA
;
A
#
# COMPACT_ATOMS: atom_id res chain seq x y z
N MET A 1 -37.45 -41.50 -4.65
CA MET A 1 -36.42 -41.41 -5.72
C MET A 1 -35.41 -40.38 -5.33
N LEU A 2 -34.24 -40.79 -4.78
CA LEU A 2 -33.17 -39.91 -4.37
C LEU A 2 -32.32 -39.56 -5.61
N ARG A 3 -32.27 -38.27 -5.97
CA ARG A 3 -31.33 -37.79 -7.00
C ARG A 3 -29.92 -38.05 -6.55
N LYS A 4 -29.18 -38.88 -7.29
CA LYS A 4 -27.72 -39.01 -7.16
C LYS A 4 -27.10 -37.69 -7.57
N GLU A 5 -26.61 -36.91 -6.63
CA GLU A 5 -25.75 -35.77 -6.90
C GLU A 5 -24.47 -36.28 -7.54
N HIS A 6 -24.25 -35.93 -8.80
CA HIS A 6 -22.99 -36.17 -9.48
C HIS A 6 -21.93 -35.27 -8.86
N GLN A 7 -21.14 -35.80 -7.96
CA GLN A 7 -19.89 -35.17 -7.52
C GLN A 7 -18.93 -35.05 -8.72
N LEU A 8 -18.91 -33.91 -9.35
CA LEU A 8 -17.91 -33.56 -10.34
C LEU A 8 -16.58 -33.28 -9.62
N SER A 9 -15.74 -34.27 -9.47
CA SER A 9 -14.34 -34.05 -9.14
C SER A 9 -13.73 -33.16 -10.22
N PRO A 10 -13.08 -32.03 -9.89
CA PRO A 10 -12.45 -31.24 -10.91
C PRO A 10 -11.46 -32.12 -11.69
N PRO A 11 -11.44 -32.02 -13.05
CA PRO A 11 -10.53 -32.79 -13.87
C PRO A 11 -9.10 -32.60 -13.34
N ARG A 12 -8.34 -33.69 -13.20
CA ARG A 12 -6.95 -33.66 -12.66
C ARG A 12 -6.11 -32.55 -13.30
N GLY A 13 -6.24 -32.31 -14.58
CA GLY A 13 -5.58 -31.25 -15.31
C GLY A 13 -5.98 -29.81 -14.89
N LEU A 14 -7.18 -29.60 -14.31
CA LEU A 14 -7.57 -28.29 -13.76
C LEU A 14 -6.86 -28.00 -12.44
N VAL A 15 -6.75 -29.01 -11.56
CA VAL A 15 -6.00 -28.89 -10.29
C VAL A 15 -4.54 -28.56 -10.58
N GLU A 16 -3.91 -29.27 -11.51
CA GLU A 16 -2.51 -29.02 -11.90
C GLU A 16 -2.31 -27.61 -12.45
N LYS A 17 -3.22 -27.10 -13.30
CA LYS A 17 -3.18 -25.72 -13.78
C LYS A 17 -3.27 -24.69 -12.65
N ILE A 18 -4.18 -24.89 -11.70
CA ILE A 18 -4.33 -24.00 -10.53
C ILE A 18 -3.05 -24.03 -9.69
N LEU A 19 -2.46 -25.20 -9.47
CA LEU A 19 -1.22 -25.34 -8.72
C LEU A 19 -0.04 -24.70 -9.44
N ALA A 20 0.04 -24.79 -10.77
CA ALA A 20 1.06 -24.13 -11.59
C ALA A 20 0.97 -22.60 -11.48
N ILE A 21 -0.26 -22.04 -11.51
CA ILE A 21 -0.49 -20.61 -11.26
C ILE A 21 -0.09 -20.25 -9.82
N LYS A 22 -0.52 -21.04 -8.84
CA LYS A 22 -0.17 -20.81 -7.43
C LYS A 22 1.34 -20.89 -7.20
N ALA A 23 2.05 -21.80 -7.86
CA ALA A 23 3.51 -21.93 -7.79
C ALA A 23 4.23 -20.67 -8.31
N SER A 24 3.63 -19.96 -9.27
CA SER A 24 4.17 -18.71 -9.80
C SER A 24 3.86 -17.47 -8.95
N MET A 25 2.96 -17.55 -7.95
CA MET A 25 2.65 -16.44 -7.05
C MET A 25 3.76 -16.22 -6.01
N ASN A 26 3.75 -15.05 -5.33
CA ASN A 26 4.82 -14.59 -4.43
C ASN A 26 5.30 -15.62 -3.39
N ILE A 27 4.38 -16.34 -2.75
CA ILE A 27 4.71 -17.32 -1.71
C ILE A 27 4.96 -18.72 -2.32
N GLY A 28 4.50 -18.94 -3.56
CA GLY A 28 4.59 -20.25 -4.22
C GLY A 28 3.73 -21.32 -3.55
N LEU A 29 4.10 -22.58 -3.75
CA LEU A 29 3.45 -23.73 -3.12
C LEU A 29 4.02 -23.98 -1.72
N SER A 30 3.14 -24.32 -0.77
CA SER A 30 3.58 -24.77 0.54
C SER A 30 4.35 -26.10 0.45
N LYS A 31 5.24 -26.39 1.44
CA LYS A 31 5.99 -27.65 1.48
C LYS A 31 5.09 -28.88 1.37
N LYS A 32 3.89 -28.84 1.99
CA LYS A 32 2.90 -29.93 1.90
C LYS A 32 2.38 -30.13 0.47
N LEU A 33 2.09 -29.05 -0.25
CA LEU A 33 1.64 -29.13 -1.66
C LEU A 33 2.77 -29.59 -2.58
N GLN A 34 4.01 -29.15 -2.35
CA GLN A 34 5.16 -29.60 -3.12
C GLN A 34 5.42 -31.11 -2.94
N ALA A 35 5.22 -31.64 -1.73
CA ALA A 35 5.37 -33.07 -1.45
C ALA A 35 4.30 -33.91 -2.18
N VAL A 36 3.07 -33.43 -2.26
CA VAL A 36 1.95 -34.15 -2.95
C VAL A 36 2.00 -33.99 -4.46
N PHE A 37 2.49 -32.84 -4.94
CA PHE A 37 2.57 -32.48 -6.37
C PHE A 37 3.99 -32.05 -6.75
N PRO A 38 4.97 -32.96 -6.77
CA PRO A 38 6.39 -32.63 -6.96
C PRO A 38 6.71 -32.12 -8.38
N ASN A 39 5.89 -32.45 -9.37
CA ASN A 39 6.15 -32.16 -10.78
C ASN A 39 5.41 -30.92 -11.30
N ILE A 40 4.91 -30.03 -10.40
CA ILE A 40 4.26 -28.80 -10.82
C ILE A 40 5.30 -27.77 -11.27
N ASN A 41 5.30 -27.45 -12.54
CA ASN A 41 6.09 -26.34 -13.08
C ASN A 41 5.31 -25.02 -12.94
N PRO A 42 5.92 -23.95 -12.36
CA PRO A 42 5.30 -22.65 -12.31
C PRO A 42 4.98 -22.12 -13.72
N VAL A 43 3.81 -21.48 -13.86
CA VAL A 43 3.48 -20.76 -15.09
C VAL A 43 4.46 -19.59 -15.25
N ALA A 44 4.95 -19.37 -16.47
CA ALA A 44 5.77 -18.21 -16.75
C ALA A 44 5.00 -16.92 -16.45
N ARG A 45 5.61 -16.02 -15.67
CA ARG A 45 5.01 -14.71 -15.40
C ARG A 45 5.06 -13.86 -16.66
N PRO A 46 3.95 -13.20 -17.04
CA PRO A 46 3.99 -12.27 -18.15
C PRO A 46 5.00 -11.16 -17.84
N LEU A 47 5.75 -10.75 -18.85
CA LEU A 47 6.61 -9.58 -18.73
C LEU A 47 5.71 -8.35 -18.56
N ILE A 48 5.88 -7.65 -17.44
CA ILE A 48 5.16 -6.39 -17.20
C ILE A 48 5.87 -5.33 -18.06
N ASN A 49 5.25 -4.97 -19.16
CA ASN A 49 5.71 -3.85 -19.97
C ASN A 49 5.02 -2.55 -19.50
N THR A 50 5.43 -2.07 -18.32
CA THR A 50 4.89 -0.83 -17.76
C THR A 50 5.62 0.34 -18.37
N GLN A 51 5.19 0.79 -19.54
CA GLN A 51 5.82 1.92 -20.23
C GLN A 51 5.38 3.28 -19.69
N LYS A 52 4.21 3.36 -19.05
CA LYS A 52 3.67 4.61 -18.48
C LYS A 52 2.60 4.36 -17.44
N ILE A 53 2.43 5.32 -16.54
CA ILE A 53 1.29 5.38 -15.62
C ILE A 53 0.07 5.83 -16.44
N SER A 54 -0.97 5.00 -16.49
CA SER A 54 -2.10 5.19 -17.43
C SER A 54 -3.11 6.23 -16.97
N HIS A 55 -3.33 6.38 -15.65
CA HIS A 55 -4.39 7.25 -15.15
C HIS A 55 -4.04 7.87 -13.79
N PRO A 56 -4.31 9.18 -13.57
CA PRO A 56 -3.97 9.84 -12.31
C PRO A 56 -4.74 9.30 -11.09
N PHE A 57 -6.00 8.87 -11.25
CA PHE A 57 -6.73 8.23 -10.15
C PHE A 57 -6.12 6.90 -9.72
N TRP A 58 -5.43 6.19 -10.63
CA TRP A 58 -4.65 5.02 -10.23
C TRP A 58 -3.52 5.42 -9.27
N VAL A 59 -2.83 6.55 -9.52
CA VAL A 59 -1.80 7.08 -8.62
C VAL A 59 -2.37 7.44 -7.26
N ALA A 60 -3.54 8.10 -7.24
CA ALA A 60 -4.23 8.41 -5.98
C ALA A 60 -4.61 7.16 -5.19
N GLY A 61 -5.17 6.14 -5.86
CA GLY A 61 -5.49 4.85 -5.25
C GLY A 61 -4.25 4.11 -4.75
N PHE A 62 -3.19 4.07 -5.55
CA PHE A 62 -1.91 3.48 -5.16
C PHE A 62 -1.31 4.21 -3.94
N THR A 63 -1.34 5.55 -3.94
CA THR A 63 -0.88 6.36 -2.80
C THR A 63 -1.73 6.13 -1.56
N SER A 64 -3.04 5.92 -1.69
CA SER A 64 -3.91 5.60 -0.55
C SER A 64 -3.50 4.30 0.16
N GLY A 65 -2.99 3.31 -0.59
CA GLY A 65 -2.44 2.07 -0.03
C GLY A 65 -1.00 2.23 0.46
N GLU A 66 -0.10 2.62 -0.42
CA GLU A 66 1.35 2.49 -0.26
C GLU A 66 2.07 3.82 0.02
N GLY A 67 1.39 4.96 -0.12
CA GLY A 67 2.02 6.27 0.05
C GLY A 67 2.23 6.65 1.50
N CYS A 68 3.24 7.47 1.75
CA CYS A 68 3.53 8.07 3.03
C CYS A 68 3.77 9.58 2.88
N PHE A 69 2.96 10.37 3.56
CA PHE A 69 3.21 11.79 3.80
C PHE A 69 3.96 11.90 5.11
N PHE A 70 5.27 12.06 5.06
CA PHE A 70 6.06 12.06 6.29
C PHE A 70 6.43 13.48 6.75
N LEU A 71 6.40 13.66 8.06
CA LEU A 71 6.84 14.85 8.78
C LEU A 71 7.68 14.40 9.97
N ASN A 72 8.97 14.67 9.91
CA ASN A 72 9.92 14.27 10.96
C ASN A 72 10.58 15.48 11.59
N VAL A 73 10.74 15.44 12.90
CA VAL A 73 11.51 16.42 13.67
C VAL A 73 12.70 15.69 14.27
N ARG A 74 13.90 16.16 13.94
CA ARG A 74 15.16 15.58 14.38
C ARG A 74 15.97 16.63 15.14
N LYS A 75 16.68 16.23 16.18
CA LYS A 75 17.64 17.12 16.88
C LYS A 75 18.76 17.54 15.90
N ASP A 76 19.05 18.83 15.86
CA ASP A 76 20.12 19.39 15.03
C ASP A 76 20.67 20.65 15.72
N SER A 77 21.87 20.55 16.26
CA SER A 77 22.52 21.64 17.00
C SER A 77 22.87 22.86 16.14
N ASN A 78 22.88 22.70 14.80
CA ASN A 78 23.14 23.82 13.88
C ASN A 78 21.91 24.72 13.68
N MET A 79 20.74 24.28 14.15
CA MET A 79 19.49 25.04 14.04
C MET A 79 19.25 25.86 15.31
N LYS A 80 18.73 27.08 15.17
CA LYS A 80 18.48 28.01 16.29
C LYS A 80 17.63 27.40 17.40
N LEU A 81 16.61 26.60 17.04
CA LEU A 81 15.74 25.91 17.98
C LEU A 81 16.25 24.52 18.39
N GLY A 82 17.45 24.12 17.93
CA GLY A 82 18.02 22.80 18.21
C GLY A 82 17.35 21.65 17.45
N TYR A 83 16.48 21.93 16.47
CA TYR A 83 15.72 20.91 15.73
C TYR A 83 15.64 21.26 14.26
N ARG A 84 15.63 20.22 13.43
CA ARG A 84 15.38 20.28 11.98
C ARG A 84 14.07 19.59 11.66
N VAL A 85 13.22 20.26 10.88
CA VAL A 85 12.01 19.68 10.31
C VAL A 85 12.35 19.06 8.96
N VAL A 86 11.98 17.81 8.74
CA VAL A 86 12.12 17.08 7.47
C VAL A 86 10.76 16.62 7.04
N ILE A 87 10.35 17.04 5.85
CA ILE A 87 9.03 16.77 5.29
C ILE A 87 9.18 16.18 3.89
N GLY A 88 8.27 15.29 3.49
CA GLY A 88 8.30 14.73 2.16
C GLY A 88 7.12 13.81 1.86
N PHE A 89 7.10 13.37 0.61
CA PHE A 89 6.20 12.37 0.07
C PHE A 89 7.02 11.17 -0.37
N GLN A 90 6.58 9.97 -0.03
CA GLN A 90 7.28 8.71 -0.30
C GLN A 90 6.29 7.64 -0.78
N LEU A 91 6.71 6.87 -1.77
CA LEU A 91 6.08 5.63 -2.19
C LEU A 91 7.11 4.51 -2.03
N THR A 92 6.76 3.45 -1.31
CA THR A 92 7.64 2.30 -1.07
C THR A 92 7.09 1.06 -1.74
N GLN A 93 7.94 0.31 -2.45
CA GLN A 93 7.58 -0.97 -3.04
C GLN A 93 8.74 -1.96 -3.02
N HIS A 94 8.40 -3.25 -3.18
CA HIS A 94 9.40 -4.29 -3.32
C HIS A 94 10.29 -4.04 -4.54
N ILE A 95 11.56 -4.51 -4.49
CA ILE A 95 12.55 -4.31 -5.56
C ILE A 95 12.05 -4.77 -6.94
N HIS A 96 11.15 -5.74 -7.01
CA HIS A 96 10.56 -6.21 -8.26
C HIS A 96 9.75 -5.12 -8.97
N ASP A 97 9.24 -4.13 -8.24
CA ASP A 97 8.47 -3.00 -8.75
C ASP A 97 9.33 -1.73 -8.93
N LYS A 98 10.67 -1.88 -9.00
CA LYS A 98 11.60 -0.77 -9.24
C LYS A 98 11.19 0.07 -10.46
N GLN A 99 10.80 -0.58 -11.56
CA GLN A 99 10.40 0.11 -12.78
C GLN A 99 9.21 1.03 -12.53
N LEU A 100 8.22 0.59 -11.75
CA LEU A 100 7.07 1.40 -11.37
C LEU A 100 7.50 2.64 -10.59
N LEU A 101 8.36 2.47 -9.56
CA LEU A 101 8.83 3.60 -8.76
C LEU A 101 9.66 4.60 -9.57
N THR A 102 10.47 4.11 -10.53
CA THR A 102 11.24 4.98 -11.44
C THR A 102 10.32 5.76 -12.39
N LEU A 103 9.17 5.20 -12.80
CA LEU A 103 8.20 5.91 -13.63
C LEU A 103 7.62 7.15 -12.94
N PHE A 104 7.53 7.19 -11.60
CA PHE A 104 7.06 8.37 -10.89
C PHE A 104 8.00 9.56 -11.03
N GLU A 105 9.30 9.34 -11.25
CA GLU A 105 10.24 10.43 -11.54
C GLU A 105 9.84 11.20 -12.80
N THR A 106 9.52 10.45 -13.86
CA THR A 106 9.06 11.02 -15.13
C THR A 106 7.63 11.56 -15.01
N TYR A 107 6.75 10.83 -14.32
CA TYR A 107 5.34 11.19 -14.21
C TYR A 107 5.12 12.53 -13.48
N PHE A 108 5.79 12.74 -12.34
CA PHE A 108 5.72 14.00 -11.58
C PHE A 108 6.75 15.04 -12.07
N GLY A 109 7.74 14.62 -12.85
CA GLY A 109 8.87 15.47 -13.24
C GLY A 109 9.67 15.97 -12.04
N CYS A 110 9.72 15.17 -10.96
CA CYS A 110 10.45 15.48 -9.72
C CYS A 110 10.63 14.21 -8.88
N GLY A 111 11.36 14.34 -7.76
CA GLY A 111 11.66 13.22 -6.89
C GLY A 111 12.72 12.28 -7.45
N LYS A 112 13.10 11.28 -6.65
CA LYS A 112 14.08 10.28 -7.05
C LYS A 112 13.79 8.93 -6.42
N TYR A 113 14.17 7.87 -7.13
CA TYR A 113 14.19 6.51 -6.63
C TYR A 113 15.44 6.25 -5.80
N TYR A 114 15.27 5.60 -4.67
CA TYR A 114 16.35 5.14 -3.80
C TYR A 114 16.16 3.66 -3.49
N LEU A 115 17.22 2.87 -3.65
CA LEU A 115 17.23 1.49 -3.20
C LEU A 115 17.50 1.47 -1.69
N ALA A 116 16.70 0.75 -0.93
CA ALA A 116 16.93 0.56 0.49
C ALA A 116 18.20 -0.25 0.75
N LYS A 117 18.81 -0.05 1.93
CA LYS A 117 20.08 -0.71 2.29
C LYS A 117 20.01 -2.22 2.31
N ASP A 118 18.85 -2.78 2.59
CA ASP A 118 18.61 -4.23 2.59
C ASP A 118 18.42 -4.83 1.20
N GLY A 119 18.37 -4.00 0.15
CA GLY A 119 18.20 -4.40 -1.24
C GLY A 119 16.84 -5.01 -1.59
N ARG A 120 15.89 -5.10 -0.64
CA ARG A 120 14.61 -5.78 -0.83
C ARG A 120 13.48 -4.87 -1.28
N HIS A 121 13.58 -3.60 -0.99
CA HIS A 121 12.60 -2.59 -1.38
C HIS A 121 13.28 -1.32 -1.88
N GLY A 122 12.51 -0.45 -2.49
CA GLY A 122 12.95 0.86 -2.91
C GLY A 122 11.88 1.90 -2.63
N ASP A 123 12.32 3.15 -2.61
CA ASP A 123 11.52 4.31 -2.28
C ASP A 123 11.59 5.33 -3.42
N TYR A 124 10.45 5.80 -3.89
CA TYR A 124 10.38 7.06 -4.61
C TYR A 124 10.12 8.17 -3.61
N ILE A 125 10.98 9.20 -3.57
CA ILE A 125 10.93 10.27 -2.55
C ILE A 125 10.96 11.65 -3.20
N VAL A 126 10.06 12.52 -2.74
CA VAL A 126 10.07 13.97 -2.98
C VAL A 126 10.21 14.67 -1.63
N SER A 127 11.29 15.44 -1.41
CA SER A 127 11.57 16.10 -0.12
C SER A 127 11.80 17.62 -0.22
N ASN A 128 11.83 18.19 -1.43
CA ASN A 128 11.91 19.63 -1.60
C ASN A 128 10.56 20.27 -1.35
N THR A 129 10.46 21.11 -0.32
CA THR A 129 9.20 21.72 0.15
C THR A 129 8.49 22.55 -0.95
N PHE A 130 9.23 23.28 -1.76
CA PHE A 130 8.63 24.05 -2.86
C PHE A 130 8.08 23.16 -3.97
N ILE A 131 8.79 22.07 -4.30
CA ILE A 131 8.33 21.07 -5.27
C ILE A 131 7.08 20.32 -4.73
N LEU A 132 7.06 20.03 -3.45
CA LEU A 132 5.89 19.41 -2.80
C LEU A 132 4.66 20.32 -2.93
N ALA A 133 4.83 21.64 -2.70
CA ALA A 133 3.75 22.62 -2.81
C ALA A 133 3.31 22.85 -4.26
N ASP A 134 4.24 22.86 -5.22
CA ASP A 134 4.00 23.18 -6.62
C ASP A 134 3.41 21.98 -7.41
N LYS A 135 3.85 20.75 -7.11
CA LYS A 135 3.49 19.58 -7.91
C LYS A 135 2.65 18.54 -7.16
N ILE A 136 3.06 18.17 -5.96
CA ILE A 136 2.45 17.04 -5.25
C ILE A 136 1.11 17.45 -4.62
N ILE A 137 1.05 18.59 -3.94
CA ILE A 137 -0.20 19.09 -3.34
C ILE A 137 -1.29 19.33 -4.39
N PRO A 138 -1.05 20.07 -5.50
CA PRO A 138 -2.06 20.28 -6.52
C PRO A 138 -2.55 18.98 -7.15
N PHE A 139 -1.65 18.03 -7.39
CA PHE A 139 -2.02 16.72 -7.91
C PHE A 139 -3.04 15.99 -7.02
N PHE A 140 -2.76 15.87 -5.72
CA PHE A 140 -3.67 15.17 -4.81
C PHE A 140 -4.89 15.99 -4.38
N ARG A 141 -4.89 17.30 -4.59
CA ARG A 141 -6.12 18.14 -4.51
C ARG A 141 -7.04 17.92 -5.71
N GLN A 142 -6.49 17.64 -6.88
CA GLN A 142 -7.26 17.32 -8.08
C GLN A 142 -7.71 15.85 -8.12
N TYR A 143 -6.87 14.94 -7.67
CA TYR A 143 -7.10 13.49 -7.64
C TYR A 143 -7.06 12.99 -6.19
N ASN A 144 -8.21 13.06 -5.53
CA ASN A 144 -8.32 12.90 -4.09
C ASN A 144 -7.83 11.54 -3.59
N ILE A 145 -7.11 11.58 -2.49
CA ILE A 145 -6.79 10.41 -1.66
C ILE A 145 -8.04 10.09 -0.85
N ILE A 146 -8.36 8.82 -0.67
CA ILE A 146 -9.54 8.37 0.04
C ILE A 146 -9.14 7.67 1.35
N GLY A 147 -9.97 7.87 2.38
CA GLY A 147 -9.81 7.23 3.68
C GLY A 147 -8.94 8.01 4.66
N ILE A 148 -8.46 7.35 5.70
CA ILE A 148 -7.72 8.00 6.81
C ILE A 148 -6.48 8.75 6.31
N LYS A 149 -5.85 8.27 5.25
CA LYS A 149 -4.67 8.93 4.65
C LYS A 149 -4.95 10.33 4.09
N GLU A 150 -6.20 10.64 3.75
CA GLU A 150 -6.61 11.99 3.37
C GLU A 150 -6.39 12.99 4.52
N LEU A 151 -6.72 12.59 5.75
CA LEU A 151 -6.51 13.43 6.93
C LEU A 151 -5.01 13.68 7.20
N ASP A 152 -4.18 12.68 6.96
CA ASP A 152 -2.72 12.83 7.04
C ASP A 152 -2.22 13.77 5.96
N PHE A 153 -2.73 13.65 4.72
CA PHE A 153 -2.40 14.56 3.62
C PHE A 153 -2.79 16.00 3.95
N LEU A 154 -3.98 16.26 4.48
CA LEU A 154 -4.43 17.60 4.86
C LEU A 154 -3.56 18.20 5.97
N SER A 155 -3.24 17.42 6.99
CA SER A 155 -2.34 17.83 8.07
C SER A 155 -0.93 18.13 7.55
N TRP A 156 -0.43 17.30 6.64
CA TRP A 156 0.85 17.47 5.98
C TRP A 156 0.90 18.73 5.11
N CYS A 157 -0.18 19.08 4.38
CA CYS A 157 -0.29 20.32 3.63
C CYS A 157 -0.12 21.55 4.55
N ARG A 158 -0.79 21.54 5.74
CA ARG A 158 -0.65 22.62 6.72
C ARG A 158 0.80 22.75 7.23
N ALA A 159 1.50 21.64 7.45
CA ALA A 159 2.91 21.68 7.83
C ALA A 159 3.79 22.30 6.73
N ILE A 160 3.53 21.99 5.46
CA ILE A 160 4.25 22.61 4.32
C ILE A 160 4.02 24.12 4.29
N GLU A 161 2.80 24.58 4.48
CA GLU A 161 2.47 26.02 4.53
C GLU A 161 3.27 26.73 5.65
N LEU A 162 3.35 26.14 6.85
CA LEU A 162 4.16 26.67 7.96
C LEU A 162 5.65 26.73 7.61
N ILE A 163 6.16 25.71 6.91
CA ILE A 163 7.57 25.64 6.51
C ILE A 163 7.88 26.68 5.44
N ILE A 164 7.05 26.85 4.42
CA ILE A 164 7.24 27.85 3.35
C ILE A 164 7.18 29.26 3.94
N ALA A 165 6.25 29.53 4.86
CA ALA A 165 6.15 30.78 5.58
C ALA A 165 7.26 30.99 6.61
N LYS A 166 8.22 30.05 6.72
CA LYS A 166 9.31 30.04 7.71
C LYS A 166 8.86 30.12 9.18
N LYS A 167 7.56 29.91 9.45
CA LYS A 167 7.01 29.91 10.81
C LYS A 167 7.60 28.81 11.69
N HIS A 168 8.00 27.67 11.10
CA HIS A 168 8.68 26.58 11.80
C HIS A 168 10.03 26.97 12.41
N LEU A 169 10.54 28.18 12.14
CA LEU A 169 11.77 28.74 12.74
C LEU A 169 11.49 29.60 13.98
N THR A 170 10.21 29.82 14.33
CA THR A 170 9.82 30.46 15.58
C THR A 170 9.36 29.41 16.59
N PRO A 171 9.45 29.65 17.92
CA PRO A 171 9.00 28.68 18.93
C PRO A 171 7.54 28.26 18.72
N GLU A 172 6.64 29.23 18.52
CA GLU A 172 5.20 29.00 18.38
C GLU A 172 4.88 28.21 17.10
N GLY A 173 5.53 28.55 15.98
CA GLY A 173 5.32 27.84 14.72
C GLY A 173 5.95 26.46 14.74
N PHE A 174 7.05 26.27 15.47
CA PHE A 174 7.66 24.96 15.69
C PHE A 174 6.74 24.05 16.52
N ASP A 175 6.11 24.57 17.58
CA ASP A 175 5.14 23.83 18.38
C ASP A 175 3.92 23.42 17.55
N GLN A 176 3.45 24.26 16.65
CA GLN A 176 2.39 23.89 15.69
C GLN A 176 2.82 22.73 14.79
N VAL A 177 4.06 22.74 14.28
CA VAL A 177 4.59 21.63 13.46
C VAL A 177 4.69 20.34 14.29
N ARG A 178 5.09 20.42 15.56
CA ARG A 178 5.13 19.27 16.47
C ARG A 178 3.74 18.69 16.68
N GLN A 179 2.74 19.54 16.94
CA GLN A 179 1.36 19.10 17.11
C GLN A 179 0.83 18.39 15.86
N ILE A 180 1.05 18.97 14.68
CA ILE A 180 0.69 18.33 13.40
C ILE A 180 1.36 16.95 13.28
N LYS A 181 2.66 16.84 13.61
CA LYS A 181 3.36 15.56 13.57
C LYS A 181 2.75 14.54 14.53
N GLU A 182 2.33 14.98 15.72
CA GLU A 182 1.70 14.10 16.72
C GLU A 182 0.35 13.58 16.23
N ASP A 183 -0.38 14.35 15.46
CA ASP A 183 -1.69 13.98 14.92
C ASP A 183 -1.60 13.11 13.65
N MET A 184 -0.48 13.17 12.93
CA MET A 184 -0.24 12.40 11.71
C MET A 184 0.25 10.98 12.00
N ASN A 185 -0.06 10.07 11.07
CA ASN A 185 0.47 8.67 11.04
C ASN A 185 0.24 7.89 12.35
N LYS A 186 -0.57 8.36 13.26
CA LYS A 186 -1.14 7.55 14.32
C LYS A 186 -2.25 6.74 13.68
N SER A 187 -2.31 5.45 13.96
CA SER A 187 -3.55 4.69 13.78
C SER A 187 -4.61 5.45 14.57
N ARG A 188 -5.28 6.42 13.92
CA ARG A 188 -6.35 7.20 14.54
C ARG A 188 -7.39 6.17 14.91
N GLY A 189 -7.40 5.77 16.19
CA GLY A 189 -8.37 4.83 16.70
C GLY A 189 -9.74 5.36 16.30
N LEU A 190 -10.62 4.50 15.81
CA LEU A 190 -11.98 4.81 15.38
C LEU A 190 -12.82 5.59 16.43
N VAL A 191 -12.24 5.87 17.60
CA VAL A 191 -12.90 6.46 18.76
C VAL A 191 -12.81 7.99 18.81
N ASP A 192 -11.81 8.63 18.16
CA ASP A 192 -11.57 10.07 18.33
C ASP A 192 -11.92 10.95 17.11
N SER A 193 -12.23 10.37 15.98
CA SER A 193 -12.83 11.13 14.89
C SER A 193 -14.32 11.21 15.15
N GLY A 194 -14.90 12.40 15.32
CA GLY A 194 -16.35 12.66 15.48
C GLY A 194 -17.25 12.09 14.37
N ILE A 195 -16.89 10.97 13.79
CA ILE A 195 -17.61 10.07 12.90
C ILE A 195 -18.48 9.06 13.72
N ALA A 196 -18.67 9.30 14.99
CA ALA A 196 -19.60 8.53 15.83
C ALA A 196 -21.07 8.55 15.35
N HIS A 197 -21.36 9.22 14.24
CA HIS A 197 -22.71 9.30 13.67
C HIS A 197 -22.92 8.63 12.31
N LEU A 198 -21.89 8.04 11.71
CA LEU A 198 -22.11 7.10 10.60
C LEU A 198 -22.33 5.73 11.26
N GLY A 199 -23.61 5.34 11.31
CA GLY A 199 -24.11 4.15 12.01
C GLY A 199 -23.15 2.96 11.90
N GLU A 200 -23.10 2.19 12.98
CA GLU A 200 -22.36 0.94 13.09
C GLU A 200 -22.58 0.10 11.82
N HIS A 201 -21.67 0.24 10.86
CA HIS A 201 -21.55 -0.80 9.85
C HIS A 201 -21.07 -2.04 10.60
N PRO A 202 -21.88 -3.08 10.71
CA PRO A 202 -21.44 -4.31 11.32
C PRO A 202 -20.15 -4.70 10.59
N VAL A 203 -19.05 -4.81 11.35
CA VAL A 203 -17.80 -5.37 10.84
C VAL A 203 -18.19 -6.72 10.27
N MET A 204 -18.32 -6.80 8.94
CA MET A 204 -18.55 -8.09 8.27
C MET A 204 -17.31 -8.92 8.57
N LYS A 205 -17.38 -9.71 9.64
CA LYS A 205 -16.39 -10.76 9.89
C LYS A 205 -16.41 -11.61 8.65
N ARG A 206 -15.33 -11.56 7.87
CA ARG A 206 -15.16 -12.49 6.74
C ARG A 206 -15.48 -13.87 7.27
N PRO A 207 -16.42 -14.62 6.66
CA PRO A 207 -16.73 -15.95 7.10
C PRO A 207 -15.40 -16.71 7.12
N ARG A 208 -15.06 -17.30 8.27
CA ARG A 208 -13.88 -18.17 8.38
C ARG A 208 -14.20 -19.40 7.54
N VAL A 209 -13.73 -19.39 6.30
CA VAL A 209 -13.74 -20.59 5.48
C VAL A 209 -12.91 -21.62 6.22
N LYS A 210 -13.52 -22.73 6.64
CA LYS A 210 -12.77 -23.83 7.26
C LYS A 210 -11.70 -24.28 6.27
N PRO A 211 -10.44 -24.44 6.70
CA PRO A 211 -9.42 -24.91 5.79
C PRO A 211 -9.80 -26.31 5.29
N ILE A 212 -9.97 -26.42 3.99
CA ILE A 212 -10.27 -27.68 3.30
C ILE A 212 -9.01 -28.55 3.44
N SER A 213 -9.15 -29.79 3.90
CA SER A 213 -8.01 -30.70 3.97
C SER A 213 -7.54 -31.10 2.57
N ILE A 214 -6.24 -31.34 2.41
CA ILE A 214 -5.67 -31.78 1.12
C ILE A 214 -6.34 -33.10 0.67
N GLN A 215 -6.71 -33.97 1.59
CA GLN A 215 -7.44 -35.22 1.30
C GLN A 215 -8.85 -34.97 0.75
N GLU A 216 -9.56 -33.94 1.24
CA GLU A 216 -10.87 -33.53 0.71
C GLU A 216 -10.77 -32.98 -0.70
N VAL A 217 -9.71 -32.22 -1.01
CA VAL A 217 -9.44 -31.72 -2.37
C VAL A 217 -9.15 -32.87 -3.33
N ILE A 218 -8.36 -33.86 -2.91
CA ILE A 218 -7.98 -35.02 -3.73
C ILE A 218 -9.16 -35.97 -3.92
N SER A 219 -10.00 -36.15 -2.89
CA SER A 219 -11.18 -37.03 -2.93
C SER A 219 -12.41 -36.43 -3.64
N GLY A 220 -12.34 -35.17 -4.06
CA GLY A 220 -13.46 -34.51 -4.76
C GLY A 220 -14.70 -34.26 -3.90
N LYS A 221 -14.60 -34.29 -2.57
CA LYS A 221 -15.74 -34.18 -1.65
C LYS A 221 -16.19 -32.74 -1.34
N HIS A 222 -15.62 -31.74 -1.98
CA HIS A 222 -16.03 -30.36 -1.77
C HIS A 222 -16.80 -29.80 -2.96
N VAL A 223 -18.09 -29.52 -2.75
CA VAL A 223 -18.93 -28.69 -3.65
C VAL A 223 -18.76 -27.24 -3.20
N ILE A 224 -18.22 -26.37 -4.06
CA ILE A 224 -18.30 -24.93 -3.89
C ILE A 224 -19.69 -24.52 -4.33
N SER A 225 -20.59 -24.28 -3.38
CA SER A 225 -21.86 -23.60 -3.64
C SER A 225 -21.55 -22.13 -3.90
N LEU A 226 -21.66 -21.71 -5.15
CA LEU A 226 -21.73 -20.29 -5.53
C LEU A 226 -23.18 -19.86 -5.30
N ALA A 227 -23.44 -19.20 -4.17
CA ALA A 227 -24.66 -18.43 -3.96
C ALA A 227 -24.39 -16.98 -4.32
#